data_e1f05de9191b57e4c21df2fae7003d6a
#
_entry.id   e1f05de9191b57e4c21df2fae7003d6a
#
_cell.length_a   1.000
_cell.length_b   1.000
_cell.length_c   1.000
_cell.angle_alpha   90.00
_cell.angle_beta   90.00
_cell.angle_gamma   90.00
#
_symmetry.space_group_name_H-M   'P 1'
#
loop_
_entity.id
_entity.type
_entity.pdbx_description
1 polymer ?
#
loop_
_entity_poly.entity_id
_entity_poly.type
_entity_poly.pdbx_seq_one_letter_code
_entity_poly.pdbx_strand_id
1 'polypeptide(L)'
;MVNSDNPYVLSAVDHADIRDAIFSENLPRCTAQERPRAFITGGQPGAGKSLLAELAKSELREEGGYLVIDADRYRNKHPLYGYLQQIEPTQAANYVHKDAGMWATELKDKGIEERFNVLIDQTSKDPDALVKLGR
;
A
#
# COMPACT_ATOMS: atom_id res chain seq x y z
N MET A 1 -12.18 -15.71 12.78
CA MET A 1 -12.51 -15.71 12.47
C MET A 1 -12.95 -14.96 12.20
N VAL A 2 -13.04 -14.75 12.37
CA VAL A 2 -13.13 -14.07 12.06
C VAL A 2 -13.64 -13.33 11.16
N ASN A 3 -13.44 -13.44 10.27
CA ASN A 3 -13.91 -12.78 9.10
C ASN A 3 -15.29 -13.14 8.68
N SER A 4 -15.88 -14.02 9.42
CA SER A 4 -17.26 -14.41 9.15
C SER A 4 -18.21 -13.22 9.23
N ASP A 5 -17.77 -12.15 9.90
CA ASP A 5 -18.62 -10.97 10.04
C ASP A 5 -18.47 -9.99 8.89
N ASN A 6 -17.56 -10.25 7.96
CA ASN A 6 -17.33 -9.35 6.84
C ASN A 6 -17.56 -10.09 5.53
N PRO A 7 -18.79 -9.96 4.97
CA PRO A 7 -19.09 -10.68 3.73
C PRO A 7 -18.40 -10.10 2.52
N TYR A 8 -17.70 -8.98 2.66
CA TYR A 8 -17.09 -8.28 1.53
C TYR A 8 -15.64 -8.65 1.31
N VAL A 9 -15.07 -9.53 2.12
CA VAL A 9 -13.72 -10.03 1.86
C VAL A 9 -13.77 -10.88 0.60
N LEU A 10 -12.86 -10.61 -0.33
CA LEU A 10 -12.87 -11.26 -1.63
C LEU A 10 -12.42 -12.71 -1.53
N SER A 11 -12.86 -13.52 -2.49
CA SER A 11 -12.34 -14.86 -2.63
C SER A 11 -10.86 -14.79 -2.98
N ALA A 12 -10.15 -15.90 -2.76
CA ALA A 12 -8.72 -15.94 -3.08
C ALA A 12 -8.47 -15.64 -4.56
N VAL A 13 -9.36 -16.12 -5.44
CA VAL A 13 -9.20 -15.89 -6.88
C VAL A 13 -9.39 -14.42 -7.22
N ASP A 14 -10.44 -13.81 -6.71
CA ASP A 14 -10.70 -12.40 -7.00
C ASP A 14 -9.63 -11.51 -6.42
N HIS A 15 -9.18 -11.80 -5.20
CA HIS A 15 -8.11 -11.06 -4.57
C HIS A 15 -6.83 -11.12 -5.43
N ALA A 16 -6.49 -12.31 -5.91
CA ALA A 16 -5.27 -12.50 -6.68
C ALA A 16 -5.37 -11.81 -8.04
N ASP A 17 -6.54 -11.82 -8.67
CA ASP A 17 -6.71 -11.15 -9.95
C ASP A 17 -6.47 -9.65 -9.83
N ILE A 18 -7.00 -9.05 -8.78
CA ILE A 18 -6.82 -7.61 -8.58
C ILE A 18 -5.39 -7.32 -8.17
N ARG A 19 -4.78 -8.17 -7.32
CA ARG A 19 -3.37 -8.04 -6.98
C ARG A 19 -2.52 -8.00 -8.25
N ASP A 20 -2.77 -8.90 -9.18
CA ASP A 20 -1.99 -8.96 -10.42
C ASP A 20 -2.17 -7.70 -11.25
N ALA A 21 -3.38 -7.13 -11.24
CA ALA A 21 -3.61 -5.86 -11.92
C ALA A 21 -2.82 -4.73 -11.27
N ILE A 22 -2.78 -4.70 -9.93
CA ILE A 22 -2.00 -3.70 -9.20
C ILE A 22 -0.51 -3.84 -9.54
N PHE A 23 -0.03 -5.08 -9.58
CA PHE A 23 1.36 -5.35 -9.95
C PHE A 23 1.64 -4.83 -11.35
N SER A 24 0.76 -5.13 -12.30
CA SER A 24 0.95 -4.71 -13.68
C SER A 24 0.99 -3.20 -13.84
N GLU A 25 0.27 -2.49 -13.00
CA GLU A 25 0.22 -1.03 -13.07
C GLU A 25 1.45 -0.39 -12.46
N ASN A 26 2.07 -1.04 -11.49
CA ASN A 26 3.10 -0.39 -10.68
C ASN A 26 4.52 -0.90 -10.91
N LEU A 27 4.70 -2.20 -11.08
CA LEU A 27 6.04 -2.74 -11.17
C LEU A 27 6.84 -2.22 -12.37
N PRO A 28 6.22 -2.05 -13.55
CA PRO A 28 7.00 -1.57 -14.71
C PRO A 28 7.59 -0.18 -14.57
N ARG A 29 7.13 0.58 -13.56
CA ARG A 29 7.63 1.94 -13.34
C ARG A 29 8.93 1.94 -12.56
N CYS A 30 9.39 0.79 -12.12
CA CYS A 30 10.55 0.68 -11.25
C CYS A 30 11.64 -0.11 -11.91
N THR A 31 12.88 0.21 -11.54
CA THR A 31 14.08 -0.47 -12.04
C THR A 31 14.81 -1.07 -10.84
N ALA A 32 15.24 -2.32 -10.98
CA ALA A 32 15.96 -3.00 -9.91
C ALA A 32 17.25 -2.26 -9.58
N GLN A 33 17.54 -2.14 -8.30
CA GLN A 33 18.68 -1.40 -7.79
C GLN A 33 19.67 -2.34 -7.12
N GLU A 34 20.94 -2.03 -7.26
CA GLU A 34 21.97 -2.77 -6.55
C GLU A 34 21.79 -2.58 -5.05
N ARG A 35 21.41 -1.36 -4.64
CA ARG A 35 21.15 -1.05 -3.24
C ARG A 35 19.78 -0.40 -3.13
N PRO A 36 18.74 -1.23 -3.12
CA PRO A 36 17.38 -0.67 -3.07
C PRO A 36 17.15 0.06 -1.76
N ARG A 37 16.34 1.10 -1.83
CA ARG A 37 16.06 1.95 -0.69
C ARG A 37 14.61 1.84 -0.29
N ALA A 38 14.37 1.90 1.01
CA ALA A 38 13.02 1.95 1.56
C ALA A 38 12.90 3.24 2.37
N PHE A 39 11.89 4.04 2.07
CA PHE A 39 11.63 5.26 2.81
C PHE A 39 10.25 5.15 3.45
N ILE A 40 10.19 5.33 4.76
CA ILE A 40 8.94 5.18 5.49
C ILE A 40 8.48 6.56 5.94
N THR A 41 7.25 6.92 5.53
CA THR A 41 6.63 8.16 5.98
C THR A 41 5.51 7.82 6.95
N GLY A 42 5.15 8.77 7.79
CA GLY A 42 4.06 8.53 8.70
C GLY A 42 4.09 9.45 9.90
N GLY A 43 3.20 9.16 10.82
CA GLY A 43 3.10 9.93 12.03
C GLY A 43 2.30 11.20 11.84
N GLN A 44 2.52 12.15 12.71
CA GLN A 44 1.77 13.39 12.70
C GLN A 44 2.10 14.22 11.49
N PRO A 45 1.09 14.77 10.82
CA PRO A 45 1.37 15.70 9.73
C PRO A 45 2.08 16.94 10.26
N GLY A 46 3.00 17.44 9.47
CA GLY A 46 3.74 18.63 9.83
C GLY A 46 4.55 19.10 8.64
N ALA A 47 4.87 20.39 8.62
CA ALA A 47 5.54 20.99 7.46
C ALA A 47 6.86 20.28 7.15
N GLY A 48 7.64 19.99 8.19
CA GLY A 48 8.93 19.34 7.98
C GLY A 48 8.79 17.95 7.38
N LYS A 49 7.80 17.19 7.82
CA LYS A 49 7.60 15.85 7.31
C LYS A 49 7.17 15.86 5.85
N SER A 50 6.31 16.80 5.47
CA SER A 50 5.88 16.91 4.09
C SER A 50 7.04 17.22 3.17
N LEU A 51 7.91 18.13 3.59
CA LEU A 51 9.07 18.49 2.80
C LEU A 51 10.02 17.31 2.62
N LEU A 52 10.29 16.59 3.72
CA LEU A 52 11.19 15.44 3.65
C LEU A 52 10.65 14.36 2.73
N ALA A 53 9.33 14.13 2.80
CA ALA A 53 8.71 13.14 1.93
C ALA A 53 8.85 13.52 0.46
N GLU A 54 8.66 14.81 0.14
CA GLU A 54 8.78 15.25 -1.24
C GLU A 54 10.22 15.16 -1.75
N LEU A 55 11.18 15.46 -0.88
CA LEU A 55 12.59 15.32 -1.25
C LEU A 55 12.94 13.86 -1.49
N ALA A 56 12.44 12.95 -0.65
CA ALA A 56 12.69 11.53 -0.82
C ALA A 56 12.10 11.03 -2.13
N LYS A 57 10.87 11.45 -2.43
CA LYS A 57 10.23 11.04 -3.68
C LYS A 57 11.02 11.49 -4.89
N SER A 58 11.53 12.72 -4.84
CA SER A 58 12.32 13.26 -5.92
C SER A 58 13.58 12.44 -6.15
N GLU A 59 14.29 12.12 -5.06
CA GLU A 59 15.49 11.29 -5.14
C GLU A 59 15.20 9.92 -5.71
N LEU A 60 14.16 9.27 -5.19
CA LEU A 60 13.83 7.92 -5.60
C LEU A 60 13.41 7.87 -7.07
N ARG A 61 12.71 8.91 -7.52
CA ARG A 61 12.32 8.99 -8.92
C ARG A 61 13.52 8.97 -9.83
N GLU A 62 14.59 9.66 -9.43
CA GLU A 62 15.80 9.72 -10.22
C GLU A 62 16.63 8.45 -10.11
N GLU A 63 16.42 7.67 -9.07
CA GLU A 63 17.21 6.47 -8.82
C GLU A 63 16.44 5.19 -9.21
N GLY A 64 15.65 5.25 -10.24
CA GLY A 64 14.99 4.06 -10.75
C GLY A 64 13.51 3.94 -10.42
N GLY A 65 12.93 5.00 -9.85
CA GLY A 65 11.52 4.96 -9.48
C GLY A 65 11.30 4.28 -8.15
N TYR A 66 10.04 4.17 -7.76
CA TYR A 66 9.70 3.55 -6.48
C TYR A 66 8.26 3.08 -6.50
N LEU A 67 7.98 2.09 -5.64
CA LEU A 67 6.61 1.63 -5.41
C LEU A 67 6.05 2.37 -4.21
N VAL A 68 4.78 2.78 -4.30
CA VAL A 68 4.09 3.39 -3.17
C VAL A 68 3.32 2.29 -2.45
N ILE A 69 3.64 2.08 -1.18
CA ILE A 69 3.00 1.06 -0.36
C ILE A 69 2.08 1.76 0.63
N ASP A 70 0.80 1.79 0.32
CA ASP A 70 -0.19 2.53 1.08
C ASP A 70 -1.53 1.82 0.91
N ALA A 71 -1.99 1.16 1.97
CA ALA A 71 -3.23 0.40 1.90
C ALA A 71 -4.42 1.26 1.50
N ASP A 72 -4.46 2.51 1.98
CA ASP A 72 -5.57 3.40 1.67
C ASP A 72 -5.70 3.64 0.17
N ARG A 73 -4.57 3.63 -0.52
CA ARG A 73 -4.54 3.88 -1.96
C ARG A 73 -5.23 2.77 -2.75
N TYR A 74 -5.24 1.56 -2.20
CA TYR A 74 -5.77 0.41 -2.93
C TYR A 74 -7.20 0.05 -2.57
N ARG A 75 -7.84 0.81 -1.69
CA ARG A 75 -9.25 0.58 -1.38
C ARG A 75 -10.12 0.67 -2.62
N ASN A 76 -9.80 1.59 -3.52
CA ASN A 76 -10.56 1.79 -4.75
C ASN A 76 -10.49 0.59 -5.70
N LYS A 77 -9.54 -0.29 -5.49
CA LYS A 77 -9.43 -1.48 -6.32
C LYS A 77 -10.44 -2.55 -5.94
N HIS A 78 -11.01 -2.45 -4.75
CA HIS A 78 -12.05 -3.40 -4.34
C HIS A 78 -13.33 -3.10 -5.14
N PRO A 79 -13.89 -4.11 -5.81
CA PRO A 79 -15.01 -3.85 -6.73
C PRO A 79 -16.25 -3.30 -6.05
N LEU A 80 -16.40 -3.51 -4.74
CA LEU A 80 -17.59 -3.04 -4.03
C LEU A 80 -17.37 -1.77 -3.25
N TYR A 81 -16.16 -1.19 -3.29
CA TYR A 81 -15.88 -0.04 -2.43
C TYR A 81 -16.79 1.15 -2.75
N GLY A 82 -16.99 1.44 -4.03
CA GLY A 82 -17.87 2.54 -4.42
C GLY A 82 -19.29 2.35 -3.93
N TYR A 83 -19.79 1.14 -4.07
CA TYR A 83 -21.13 0.81 -3.58
C TYR A 83 -21.22 0.97 -2.05
N LEU A 84 -20.19 0.45 -1.35
CA LEU A 84 -20.18 0.52 0.09
C LEU A 84 -20.10 1.95 0.59
N GLN A 85 -19.42 2.82 -0.13
CA GLN A 85 -19.36 4.23 0.24
C GLN A 85 -20.73 4.88 0.16
N GLN A 86 -21.61 4.37 -0.69
CA GLN A 86 -22.96 4.92 -0.81
C GLN A 86 -23.88 4.38 0.27
N ILE A 87 -23.79 3.10 0.61
CA ILE A 87 -24.75 2.51 1.54
C ILE A 87 -24.28 2.57 2.99
N GLU A 88 -22.97 2.54 3.24
CA GLU A 88 -22.43 2.58 4.59
C GLU A 88 -21.14 3.36 4.63
N PRO A 89 -21.20 4.67 4.41
CA PRO A 89 -19.99 5.47 4.25
C PRO A 89 -19.06 5.41 5.47
N THR A 90 -19.58 5.27 6.67
CA THR A 90 -18.73 5.23 7.86
C THR A 90 -17.99 3.90 8.02
N GLN A 91 -18.45 2.85 7.35
CA GLN A 91 -17.85 1.52 7.48
C GLN A 91 -17.18 1.03 6.20
N ALA A 92 -17.33 1.78 5.11
CA ALA A 92 -16.86 1.30 3.82
C ALA A 92 -15.37 0.94 3.85
N ALA A 93 -14.55 1.81 4.43
CA ALA A 93 -13.11 1.54 4.51
C ALA A 93 -12.80 0.28 5.31
N ASN A 94 -13.54 0.08 6.40
CA ASN A 94 -13.33 -1.11 7.23
C ASN A 94 -13.65 -2.39 6.50
N TYR A 95 -14.72 -2.37 5.70
CA TYR A 95 -15.13 -3.56 4.96
C TYR A 95 -14.09 -4.00 3.94
N VAL A 96 -13.37 -3.06 3.33
CA VAL A 96 -12.38 -3.41 2.31
C VAL A 96 -10.96 -3.40 2.82
N HIS A 97 -10.77 -3.12 4.11
CA HIS A 97 -9.44 -2.95 4.69
C HIS A 97 -8.58 -4.20 4.57
N LYS A 98 -9.18 -5.37 4.75
CA LYS A 98 -8.38 -6.60 4.73
C LYS A 98 -7.74 -6.81 3.36
N ASP A 99 -8.54 -6.71 2.30
CA ASP A 99 -7.98 -6.88 0.96
C ASP A 99 -6.99 -5.78 0.61
N ALA A 100 -7.34 -4.53 0.93
CA ALA A 100 -6.44 -3.41 0.62
C ALA A 100 -5.11 -3.55 1.34
N GLY A 101 -5.15 -3.93 2.62
CA GLY A 101 -3.93 -4.14 3.39
C GLY A 101 -3.09 -5.28 2.86
N MET A 102 -3.74 -6.35 2.46
CA MET A 102 -3.02 -7.49 1.88
C MET A 102 -2.38 -7.13 0.54
N TRP A 103 -3.10 -6.38 -0.30
CA TRP A 103 -2.52 -5.94 -1.57
C TRP A 103 -1.29 -5.07 -1.34
N ALA A 104 -1.35 -4.16 -0.36
CA ALA A 104 -0.20 -3.31 -0.05
C ALA A 104 0.99 -4.15 0.39
N THR A 105 0.75 -5.13 1.27
CA THR A 105 1.81 -6.01 1.75
C THR A 105 2.39 -6.85 0.62
N GLU A 106 1.52 -7.37 -0.22
CA GLU A 106 1.97 -8.20 -1.35
C GLU A 106 2.80 -7.39 -2.33
N LEU A 107 2.40 -6.14 -2.58
CA LEU A 107 3.17 -5.27 -3.46
C LEU A 107 4.53 -4.95 -2.83
N LYS A 108 4.55 -4.67 -1.54
CA LYS A 108 5.80 -4.40 -0.84
C LYS A 108 6.75 -5.59 -0.94
N ASP A 109 6.23 -6.78 -0.66
CA ASP A 109 7.07 -7.98 -0.69
C ASP A 109 7.62 -8.23 -2.08
N LYS A 110 6.78 -8.03 -3.10
CA LYS A 110 7.23 -8.19 -4.47
C LYS A 110 8.30 -7.17 -4.83
N GLY A 111 8.10 -5.92 -4.40
CA GLY A 111 9.09 -4.89 -4.66
C GLY A 111 10.44 -5.20 -4.02
N ILE A 112 10.41 -5.69 -2.79
CA ILE A 112 11.65 -6.07 -2.10
C ILE A 112 12.32 -7.23 -2.83
N GLU A 113 11.54 -8.21 -3.25
CA GLU A 113 12.07 -9.35 -3.99
C GLU A 113 12.76 -8.92 -5.28
N GLU A 114 12.16 -7.94 -5.98
CA GLU A 114 12.68 -7.45 -7.25
C GLU A 114 13.76 -6.37 -7.09
N ARG A 115 14.08 -6.02 -5.86
CA ARG A 115 15.10 -5.02 -5.54
C ARG A 115 14.72 -3.62 -6.01
N PHE A 116 13.43 -3.30 -5.94
CA PHE A 116 12.93 -1.96 -6.25
C PHE A 116 12.98 -1.08 -5.02
N ASN A 117 13.10 0.23 -5.24
CA ASN A 117 12.89 1.19 -4.15
C ASN A 117 11.42 1.20 -3.75
N VAL A 118 11.14 1.38 -2.45
CA VAL A 118 9.77 1.43 -1.97
C VAL A 118 9.57 2.63 -1.06
N LEU A 119 8.40 3.24 -1.16
CA LEU A 119 7.97 4.31 -0.28
C LEU A 119 6.78 3.79 0.51
N ILE A 120 6.95 3.62 1.81
CA ILE A 120 5.93 3.01 2.65
C ILE A 120 5.25 4.11 3.46
N ASP A 121 3.95 4.27 3.26
CA ASP A 121 3.17 5.29 3.93
C ASP A 121 2.47 4.68 5.14
N GLN A 122 2.87 5.13 6.32
CA GLN A 122 2.36 4.61 7.57
C GLN A 122 1.53 5.65 8.31
N THR A 123 0.84 6.49 7.59
CA THR A 123 0.07 7.56 8.23
C THR A 123 -1.00 7.03 9.15
N SER A 124 -1.37 5.77 8.99
CA SER A 124 -2.46 5.32 9.80
C SER A 124 -2.01 4.41 10.84
N LYS A 125 -1.11 4.34 11.35
CA LYS A 125 -1.08 3.85 12.45
C LYS A 125 -0.84 2.70 13.10
N ASP A 126 -0.46 1.70 12.79
CA ASP A 126 -0.18 0.51 13.57
C ASP A 126 1.28 0.54 14.01
N PRO A 127 1.56 0.81 15.28
CA PRO A 127 2.96 0.87 15.74
C PRO A 127 3.70 -0.45 15.53
N ASP A 128 2.99 -1.57 15.64
CA ASP A 128 3.62 -2.87 15.44
C ASP A 128 4.05 -3.05 13.99
N ALA A 129 3.23 -2.60 13.06
CA ALA A 129 3.60 -2.68 11.65
C ALA A 129 4.83 -1.83 11.38
N LEU A 130 4.90 -0.65 11.99
CA LEU A 130 6.04 0.23 11.82
C LEU A 130 7.32 -0.42 12.32
N VAL A 131 7.25 -1.06 13.48
CA VAL A 131 8.40 -1.75 14.03
C VAL A 131 8.88 -2.85 13.09
N LYS A 132 7.96 -3.62 12.54
CA LYS A 132 8.33 -4.68 11.61
C LYS A 132 9.00 -4.14 10.37
N LEU A 133 8.52 -3.02 9.87
CA LEU A 133 9.08 -2.44 8.65
C LEU A 133 10.42 -1.77 8.89
N GLY A 134 10.70 -1.40 10.12
CA GLY A 134 11.97 -0.79 10.45
C GLY A 134 13.14 -1.74 10.46
N ARG A 135 12.88 -3.01 10.20
CA ARG A 135 13.94 -4.01 10.20
C ARG A 135 14.63 -4.07 8.82
#